data_a705f40e045c9c5edcbbc08c0a4f761a
#
_entry.id   a705f40e045c9c5edcbbc08c0a4f761a
#
_cell.length_a   1.000
_cell.length_b   1.000
_cell.length_c   1.000
_cell.angle_alpha   90.00
_cell.angle_beta   90.00
_cell.angle_gamma   90.00
#
_symmetry.space_group_name_H-M   'P 1'
#
loop_
_entity.id
_entity.type
_entity.pdbx_description
1 polymer ?
#
loop_
_entity_poly.entity_id
_entity_poly.type
_entity_poly.pdbx_seq_one_letter_code
_entity_poly.pdbx_strand_id
1 'polypeptide(L)'
;ELLEESLEHLTNSYPHVQQIHGEKVLAISGEAGNFTITTNKSSLQAKIVVIAIGSGNPFTIEGLESFVMPHQKAAPEKNRIQLKNTDHLVTEGIYAAGVLAGHRSQLSIAAGSGASVATDILTLWNNGNPVQVHDALGK
;
A
#
# COMPACT_ATOMS: atom_id res chain seq x y z
N GLU A 1 -5.84 7.69 -18.68
CA GLU A 1 -6.86 6.80 -19.26
C GLU A 1 -7.12 5.61 -18.33
N LEU A 2 -6.22 4.61 -18.23
CA LEU A 2 -6.40 3.48 -17.31
C LEU A 2 -6.56 3.90 -15.84
N LEU A 3 -5.82 4.91 -15.40
CA LEU A 3 -5.92 5.43 -14.05
C LEU A 3 -7.28 6.09 -13.81
N GLU A 4 -7.74 6.88 -14.77
CA GLU A 4 -9.06 7.54 -14.70
C GLU A 4 -10.19 6.52 -14.67
N GLU A 5 -10.15 5.52 -15.54
CA GLU A 5 -11.10 4.42 -15.57
C GLU A 5 -11.14 3.63 -14.26
N SER A 6 -9.97 3.39 -13.67
CA SER A 6 -9.85 2.69 -12.38
C SER A 6 -10.46 3.49 -11.23
N LEU A 7 -10.25 4.81 -11.21
CA LEU A 7 -10.83 5.70 -10.19
C LEU A 7 -12.35 5.80 -10.35
N GLU A 8 -12.83 5.89 -11.58
CA GLU A 8 -14.27 5.91 -11.88
C GLU A 8 -14.91 4.58 -11.46
N HIS A 9 -14.30 3.46 -11.78
CA HIS A 9 -14.78 2.15 -11.35
C HIS A 9 -14.85 2.04 -9.83
N LEU A 10 -13.83 2.51 -9.13
CA LEU A 10 -13.81 2.52 -7.66
C LEU A 10 -14.98 3.35 -7.11
N THR A 11 -15.19 4.55 -7.66
CA THR A 11 -16.28 5.45 -7.24
C THR A 11 -17.64 4.83 -7.45
N ASN A 12 -17.86 4.23 -8.61
CA ASN A 12 -19.17 3.69 -9.02
C ASN A 12 -19.49 2.37 -8.32
N SER A 13 -18.52 1.48 -8.18
CA SER A 13 -18.72 0.14 -7.63
C SER A 13 -18.55 0.06 -6.12
N TYR A 14 -17.74 0.96 -5.54
CA TYR A 14 -17.41 0.96 -4.12
C TYR A 14 -17.54 2.36 -3.50
N PRO A 15 -18.75 2.94 -3.49
CA PRO A 15 -18.96 4.33 -3.05
C PRO A 15 -18.67 4.55 -1.56
N HIS A 16 -18.60 3.49 -0.76
CA HIS A 16 -18.24 3.56 0.65
C HIS A 16 -16.73 3.78 0.88
N VAL A 17 -15.91 3.61 -0.14
CA VAL A 17 -14.47 3.88 -0.05
C VAL A 17 -14.25 5.38 -0.21
N GLN A 18 -13.76 6.02 0.85
CA GLN A 18 -13.44 7.43 0.82
C GLN A 18 -12.16 7.67 0.01
N GLN A 19 -12.24 8.53 -0.99
CA GLN A 19 -11.09 8.98 -1.78
C GLN A 19 -10.74 10.41 -1.40
N ILE A 20 -9.49 10.63 -1.02
CA ILE A 20 -8.99 11.95 -0.64
C ILE A 20 -7.91 12.34 -1.65
N HIS A 21 -8.17 13.38 -2.42
CA HIS A 21 -7.26 13.88 -3.44
C HIS A 21 -6.57 15.16 -2.98
N GLY A 22 -5.38 15.41 -3.52
CA GLY A 22 -4.66 16.66 -3.26
C GLY A 22 -4.08 16.77 -1.85
N GLU A 23 -3.93 15.65 -1.13
CA GLU A 23 -3.26 15.61 0.16
C GLU A 23 -2.00 14.76 0.08
N LYS A 24 -0.96 15.20 0.77
CA LYS A 24 0.31 14.48 0.88
C LYS A 24 0.48 13.95 2.30
N VAL A 25 0.74 12.66 2.43
CA VAL A 25 1.08 12.05 3.72
C VAL A 25 2.49 12.48 4.11
N LEU A 26 2.63 13.03 5.30
CA LEU A 26 3.90 13.51 5.85
C LEU A 26 4.49 12.58 6.90
N ALA A 27 3.64 11.91 7.69
CA ALA A 27 4.10 11.06 8.79
C ALA A 27 3.08 9.98 9.12
N ILE A 28 3.58 8.86 9.62
CA ILE A 28 2.78 7.78 10.21
C ILE A 28 3.34 7.53 11.61
N SER A 29 2.47 7.54 12.60
CA SER A 29 2.83 7.30 14.00
C SER A 29 1.79 6.42 14.68
N GLY A 30 2.08 6.03 15.92
CA GLY A 30 1.18 5.15 16.68
C GLY A 30 1.52 3.67 16.53
N GLU A 31 0.55 2.83 16.87
CA GLU A 31 0.71 1.39 16.93
C GLU A 31 -0.34 0.68 16.06
N ALA A 32 -0.10 -0.59 15.78
CA ALA A 32 -1.06 -1.43 15.07
C ALA A 32 -2.44 -1.35 15.72
N GLY A 33 -3.46 -1.13 14.92
CA GLY A 33 -4.83 -0.92 15.36
C GLY A 33 -5.20 0.53 15.66
N ASN A 34 -4.22 1.42 15.80
CA ASN A 34 -4.47 2.84 16.07
C ASN A 34 -3.35 3.74 15.55
N PHE A 35 -3.15 3.72 14.23
CA PHE A 35 -2.20 4.62 13.58
C PHE A 35 -2.77 6.01 13.41
N THR A 36 -1.90 7.01 13.49
CA THR A 36 -2.18 8.39 13.09
C THR A 36 -1.42 8.68 11.81
N ILE A 37 -2.14 9.07 10.77
CA ILE A 37 -1.58 9.47 9.49
C ILE A 37 -1.71 10.98 9.39
N THR A 38 -0.58 11.67 9.41
CA THR A 38 -0.53 13.12 9.30
C THR A 38 -0.31 13.52 7.86
N THR A 39 -1.17 14.36 7.34
CA THR A 39 -1.06 14.92 5.98
C THR A 39 -0.74 16.41 6.05
N ASN A 40 -0.54 17.04 4.89
CA ASN A 40 -0.35 18.47 4.80
C ASN A 40 -1.62 19.29 5.08
N LYS A 41 -2.78 18.63 5.25
CA LYS A 41 -4.07 19.30 5.46
C LYS A 41 -4.84 18.80 6.68
N SER A 42 -4.59 17.58 7.11
CA SER A 42 -5.40 16.96 8.16
C SER A 42 -4.64 15.85 8.89
N SER A 43 -5.33 15.19 9.80
CA SER A 43 -4.86 14.01 10.50
C SER A 43 -5.94 12.95 10.45
N LEU A 44 -5.56 11.72 10.13
CA LEU A 44 -6.47 10.59 9.97
C LEU A 44 -6.07 9.46 10.92
N GLN A 45 -7.04 8.68 11.35
CA GLN A 45 -6.82 7.47 12.14
C GLN A 45 -7.05 6.24 11.28
N ALA A 46 -6.22 5.22 11.44
CA ALA A 46 -6.36 3.96 10.71
C ALA A 46 -5.93 2.78 11.58
N LYS A 47 -6.58 1.65 11.39
CA LYS A 47 -6.20 0.40 12.05
C LYS A 47 -5.04 -0.28 11.32
N ILE A 48 -5.02 -0.19 10.00
CA ILE A 48 -4.02 -0.76 9.10
C ILE A 48 -3.69 0.26 8.04
N VAL A 49 -2.43 0.30 7.63
CA VAL A 49 -1.94 1.19 6.58
C VAL A 49 -1.31 0.36 5.47
N VAL A 50 -1.67 0.67 4.24
CA VAL A 50 -1.01 0.13 3.03
C VAL A 50 -0.38 1.29 2.27
N ILE A 51 0.91 1.19 1.99
CA ILE A 51 1.67 2.24 1.30
C ILE A 51 1.98 1.75 -0.11
N ALA A 52 1.50 2.49 -1.11
CA ALA A 52 1.61 2.12 -2.53
C ALA A 52 1.94 3.35 -3.37
N ILE A 53 3.06 3.99 -3.07
CA ILE A 53 3.46 5.29 -3.66
C ILE A 53 4.63 5.18 -4.65
N GLY A 54 4.99 3.97 -5.03
CA GLY A 54 6.12 3.76 -5.94
C GLY A 54 7.48 3.80 -5.25
N SER A 55 8.54 3.89 -6.04
CA SER A 55 9.93 3.71 -5.62
C SER A 55 10.77 4.99 -5.70
N GLY A 56 10.13 6.15 -5.70
CA GLY A 56 10.81 7.43 -5.80
C GLY A 56 11.71 7.72 -4.59
N ASN A 57 12.86 8.29 -4.85
CA ASN A 57 13.82 8.72 -3.85
C ASN A 57 13.89 10.27 -3.85
N PRO A 58 13.82 10.94 -2.68
CA PRO A 58 13.75 10.37 -1.34
C PRO A 58 12.35 9.88 -0.95
N PHE A 59 12.31 8.94 -0.03
CA PHE A 59 11.09 8.56 0.68
C PHE A 59 10.84 9.60 1.79
N THR A 60 9.68 10.24 1.76
CA THR A 60 9.43 11.44 2.57
C THR A 60 8.42 11.28 3.71
N ILE A 61 7.94 10.06 3.95
CA ILE A 61 7.01 9.79 5.05
C ILE A 61 7.80 9.51 6.34
N GLU A 62 7.67 10.38 7.34
CA GLU A 62 8.31 10.20 8.63
C GLU A 62 7.70 9.02 9.39
N GLY A 63 8.54 8.31 10.13
CA GLY A 63 8.15 7.15 10.94
C GLY A 63 8.59 5.81 10.36
N LEU A 64 9.00 5.77 9.10
CA LEU A 64 9.38 4.54 8.40
C LEU A 64 10.81 4.57 7.85
N GLU A 65 11.61 5.52 8.26
CA GLU A 65 12.97 5.74 7.76
C GLU A 65 13.85 4.51 7.90
N SER A 66 13.70 3.76 8.99
CA SER A 66 14.50 2.57 9.26
C SER A 66 14.24 1.41 8.29
N PHE A 67 13.15 1.45 7.54
CA PHE A 67 12.79 0.41 6.58
C PHE A 67 13.18 0.75 5.14
N VAL A 68 13.65 1.96 4.88
CA VAL A 68 14.04 2.41 3.54
C VAL A 68 15.35 1.73 3.15
N MET A 69 15.37 1.14 1.96
CA MET A 69 16.55 0.49 1.41
C MET A 69 16.58 0.66 -0.12
N PRO A 70 17.75 0.44 -0.76
CA PRO A 70 17.82 0.44 -2.22
C PRO A 70 16.91 -0.62 -2.82
N HIS A 71 16.27 -0.30 -3.94
CA HIS A 71 15.35 -1.22 -4.61
C HIS A 71 16.11 -2.41 -5.19
N GLN A 72 15.71 -3.62 -4.83
CA GLN A 72 16.40 -4.87 -5.16
C GLN A 72 16.41 -5.19 -6.67
N LYS A 73 15.40 -4.73 -7.40
CA LYS A 73 15.19 -5.08 -8.81
C LYS A 73 15.31 -3.90 -9.76
N ALA A 74 15.69 -2.73 -9.25
CA ALA A 74 15.98 -1.57 -10.07
C ALA A 74 17.48 -1.46 -10.32
N ALA A 75 17.85 -0.91 -11.48
CA ALA A 75 19.25 -0.63 -11.78
C ALA A 75 19.78 0.39 -10.76
N PRO A 76 21.01 0.18 -10.21
CA PRO A 76 21.54 1.06 -9.16
C PRO A 76 21.61 2.54 -9.56
N GLU A 77 21.88 2.83 -10.82
CA GLU A 77 21.97 4.20 -11.32
C GLU A 77 20.63 4.95 -11.31
N LYS A 78 19.52 4.24 -11.22
CA LYS A 78 18.20 4.86 -11.11
C LYS A 78 17.91 5.37 -9.70
N ASN A 79 18.71 4.98 -8.72
CA ASN A 79 18.60 5.43 -7.33
C ASN A 79 17.18 5.25 -6.75
N ARG A 80 16.54 4.12 -7.05
CA ARG A 80 15.20 3.79 -6.55
C ARG A 80 15.27 3.18 -5.16
N ILE A 81 14.20 3.32 -4.38
CA ILE A 81 14.08 2.75 -3.04
C ILE A 81 12.89 1.79 -2.95
N GLN A 82 12.95 0.96 -1.92
CA GLN A 82 11.83 0.15 -1.46
C GLN A 82 11.76 0.20 0.06
N LEU A 83 10.68 -0.27 0.64
CA LEU A 83 10.58 -0.54 2.07
C LEU A 83 10.90 -2.02 2.31
N LYS A 84 11.78 -2.27 3.30
CA LYS A 84 12.06 -3.62 3.75
C LYS A 84 10.77 -4.26 4.25
N ASN A 85 10.45 -5.45 3.75
CA ASN A 85 9.23 -6.15 4.08
C ASN A 85 9.42 -7.66 3.98
N THR A 86 8.52 -8.39 4.60
CA THR A 86 8.38 -9.84 4.42
C THR A 86 6.96 -10.09 3.92
N ASP A 87 6.84 -10.58 2.69
CA ASP A 87 5.55 -10.78 2.03
C ASP A 87 4.63 -9.55 2.15
N HIS A 88 5.16 -8.38 1.83
CA HIS A 88 4.50 -7.07 1.91
C HIS A 88 4.37 -6.49 3.32
N LEU A 89 4.55 -7.24 4.38
CA LEU A 89 4.49 -6.72 5.74
C LEU A 89 5.80 -5.98 6.09
N VAL A 90 5.69 -4.68 6.32
CA VAL A 90 6.82 -3.81 6.71
C VAL A 90 7.05 -3.92 8.22
N THR A 91 6.02 -3.67 8.98
CA THR A 91 5.95 -3.87 10.42
C THR A 91 4.48 -4.10 10.78
N GLU A 92 4.20 -4.49 12.02
CA GLU A 92 2.83 -4.83 12.41
C GLU A 92 1.83 -3.75 12.03
N GLY A 93 0.84 -4.11 11.22
CA GLY A 93 -0.22 -3.21 10.74
C GLY A 93 0.14 -2.31 9.58
N ILE A 94 1.39 -2.32 9.10
CA ILE A 94 1.85 -1.51 7.97
C ILE A 94 2.36 -2.41 6.86
N TYR A 95 1.78 -2.25 5.68
CA TYR A 95 2.12 -3.01 4.47
C TYR A 95 2.65 -2.09 3.39
N ALA A 96 3.53 -2.60 2.54
CA ALA A 96 3.92 -1.96 1.29
C ALA A 96 3.38 -2.79 0.13
N ALA A 97 2.94 -2.13 -0.93
CA ALA A 97 2.44 -2.80 -2.13
C ALA A 97 3.09 -2.24 -3.39
N GLY A 98 3.11 -3.07 -4.43
CA GLY A 98 3.66 -2.69 -5.73
C GLY A 98 5.17 -2.53 -5.71
N VAL A 99 5.65 -1.55 -6.44
CA VAL A 99 7.10 -1.29 -6.61
C VAL A 99 7.78 -0.97 -5.28
N LEU A 100 7.09 -0.29 -4.38
CA LEU A 100 7.62 0.05 -3.05
C LEU A 100 7.92 -1.19 -2.21
N ALA A 101 7.24 -2.31 -2.46
CA ALA A 101 7.52 -3.58 -1.79
C ALA A 101 8.70 -4.36 -2.41
N GLY A 102 9.34 -3.82 -3.45
CA GLY A 102 10.47 -4.44 -4.14
C GLY A 102 10.11 -5.15 -5.43
N HIS A 103 8.88 -5.02 -5.91
CA HIS A 103 8.43 -5.62 -7.16
C HIS A 103 8.86 -4.80 -8.38
N ARG A 104 8.83 -5.44 -9.55
CA ARG A 104 9.05 -4.75 -10.83
C ARG A 104 7.86 -3.85 -11.17
N SER A 105 8.14 -2.77 -11.89
CA SER A 105 7.13 -1.79 -12.32
C SER A 105 6.35 -2.29 -13.54
N GLN A 106 5.50 -3.28 -13.34
CA GLN A 106 4.57 -3.81 -14.35
C GLN A 106 3.16 -3.84 -13.76
N LEU A 107 2.18 -3.46 -14.55
CA LEU A 107 0.78 -3.36 -14.11
C LEU A 107 0.28 -4.64 -13.46
N SER A 108 0.49 -5.78 -14.09
CA SER A 108 0.02 -7.07 -13.57
C SER A 108 0.69 -7.44 -12.25
N ILE A 109 1.97 -7.13 -12.10
CA ILE A 109 2.73 -7.38 -10.86
C ILE A 109 2.23 -6.46 -9.75
N ALA A 110 2.07 -5.18 -10.04
CA ALA A 110 1.58 -4.20 -9.07
C ALA A 110 0.16 -4.52 -8.62
N ALA A 111 -0.74 -4.84 -9.54
CA ALA A 111 -2.11 -5.22 -9.23
C ALA A 111 -2.17 -6.51 -8.39
N GLY A 112 -1.39 -7.53 -8.76
CA GLY A 112 -1.29 -8.78 -8.01
C GLY A 112 -0.73 -8.57 -6.61
N SER A 113 0.26 -7.69 -6.46
CA SER A 113 0.79 -7.29 -5.15
C SER A 113 -0.30 -6.68 -4.26
N GLY A 114 -1.09 -5.74 -4.80
CA GLY A 114 -2.21 -5.14 -4.08
C GLY A 114 -3.26 -6.16 -3.66
N ALA A 115 -3.62 -7.08 -4.55
CA ALA A 115 -4.55 -8.17 -4.27
C ALA A 115 -4.03 -9.09 -3.15
N SER A 116 -2.73 -9.40 -3.17
CA SER A 116 -2.09 -10.22 -2.13
C SER A 116 -2.17 -9.54 -0.76
N VAL A 117 -1.84 -8.26 -0.69
CA VAL A 117 -1.93 -7.47 0.56
C VAL A 117 -3.37 -7.44 1.07
N ALA A 118 -4.34 -7.18 0.21
CA ALA A 118 -5.75 -7.15 0.58
C ALA A 118 -6.21 -8.49 1.16
N THR A 119 -5.79 -9.59 0.56
CA THR A 119 -6.14 -10.95 1.02
C THR A 119 -5.51 -11.25 2.38
N ASP A 120 -4.26 -10.84 2.60
CA ASP A 120 -3.58 -10.98 3.88
C ASP A 120 -4.27 -10.18 4.99
N ILE A 121 -4.73 -8.97 4.69
CA ILE A 121 -5.49 -8.14 5.63
C ILE A 121 -6.84 -8.78 5.97
N LEU A 122 -7.54 -9.31 4.97
CA LEU A 122 -8.80 -10.04 5.20
C LEU A 122 -8.58 -11.28 6.08
N THR A 123 -7.49 -12.00 5.87
CA THR A 123 -7.10 -13.13 6.71
C THR A 123 -6.85 -12.68 8.15
N LEU A 124 -6.13 -11.58 8.34
CA LEU A 124 -5.89 -10.99 9.66
C LEU A 124 -7.23 -10.66 10.36
N TRP A 125 -8.15 -10.03 9.66
CA TRP A 125 -9.46 -9.66 10.20
C TRP A 125 -10.39 -10.86 10.38
N ASN A 126 -10.07 -12.01 9.80
CA ASN A 126 -10.78 -13.28 9.98
C ASN A 126 -10.08 -14.16 11.04
N ASN A 127 -9.52 -13.55 12.08
CA ASN A 127 -8.84 -14.20 13.20
C ASN A 127 -7.67 -15.12 12.76
N GLY A 128 -6.99 -14.79 11.64
CA GLY A 128 -5.90 -15.58 11.10
C GLY A 128 -6.33 -16.78 10.27
N ASN A 129 -7.62 -17.02 10.11
CA ASN A 129 -8.12 -18.09 9.24
C ASN A 129 -7.98 -17.67 7.77
N PRO A 130 -7.34 -18.48 6.94
CA PRO A 130 -7.11 -18.12 5.54
C PRO A 130 -8.39 -17.72 4.81
N VAL A 131 -8.31 -16.59 4.12
CA VAL A 131 -9.35 -16.09 3.23
C VAL A 131 -8.86 -16.32 1.80
N GLN A 132 -9.71 -16.89 0.96
CA GLN A 132 -9.45 -17.06 -0.45
C GLN A 132 -10.46 -16.27 -1.26
N VAL A 133 -9.96 -15.43 -2.14
CA VAL A 133 -10.78 -14.69 -3.10
C VAL A 133 -10.50 -15.28 -4.49
N HIS A 134 -11.51 -15.84 -5.10
CA HIS A 134 -11.39 -16.45 -6.42
C HIS A 134 -11.89 -15.48 -7.48
N ASP A 135 -11.20 -15.43 -8.60
CA ASP A 135 -11.60 -14.67 -9.78
C ASP A 135 -12.74 -15.37 -10.54
N ALA A 136 -13.73 -15.84 -9.80
CA ALA A 136 -14.88 -16.49 -10.39
C ALA A 136 -15.89 -15.43 -10.87
N LEU A 137 -16.21 -15.48 -12.15
CA LEU A 137 -17.37 -14.76 -12.64
C LEU A 137 -18.60 -15.30 -11.89
N GLY A 138 -19.35 -14.42 -11.27
CA GLY A 138 -20.52 -14.79 -10.49
C GLY A 138 -21.46 -15.70 -11.29
N LYS A 139 -21.94 -16.74 -10.64
CA LYS A 139 -22.96 -17.63 -11.23
C LYS A 139 -24.30 -16.91 -11.23
#